data_c80de98976d4b88b0fccc560d94535a8
#
_entry.id   c80de98976d4b88b0fccc560d94535a8
#
_cell.length_a   1.000
_cell.length_b   1.000
_cell.length_c   1.000
_cell.angle_alpha   90.00
_cell.angle_beta   90.00
_cell.angle_gamma   90.00
#
_symmetry.space_group_name_H-M   'P 1'
#
loop_
_entity.id
_entity.type
_entity.pdbx_description
1 polymer ?
#
loop_
_entity_poly.entity_id
_entity_poly.type
_entity_poly.pdbx_seq_one_letter_code
_entity_poly.pdbx_strand_id
1 'polypeptide(L)'
;MKAIKFFAIAACAAALAVSCNSSKGVAVEADLPTAAETDSVSYLIGVNFGSFLKGNGFADNLGEINMAELKKGMQDYLEAEGSPYDPEFGAQFDIDPNEMGRILNGFISKKQSYKAAKNLAEGKAFL
;
A
#
# COMPACT_ATOMS: atom_id res chain seq x y z
N MET A 1 4.60 -32.23 -1.94
CA MET A 1 4.26 -32.03 -3.37
C MET A 1 2.89 -31.39 -3.47
N LYS A 2 2.84 -30.08 -3.67
CA LYS A 2 1.57 -29.39 -3.95
C LYS A 2 1.47 -29.22 -5.46
N ALA A 3 0.58 -29.98 -6.09
CA ALA A 3 0.26 -29.83 -7.50
C ALA A 3 -0.44 -28.49 -7.71
N ILE A 4 0.21 -27.60 -8.42
CA ILE A 4 -0.38 -26.37 -8.93
C ILE A 4 -1.31 -26.77 -10.06
N LYS A 5 -2.59 -26.71 -9.78
CA LYS A 5 -3.60 -26.91 -10.80
C LYS A 5 -3.63 -25.69 -11.70
N PHE A 6 -2.94 -25.75 -12.82
CA PHE A 6 -3.18 -24.88 -13.95
C PHE A 6 -4.54 -25.25 -14.55
N PHE A 7 -5.60 -24.59 -14.14
CA PHE A 7 -6.89 -24.70 -14.79
C PHE A 7 -7.37 -23.34 -15.26
N ALA A 8 -7.43 -23.25 -16.60
CA ALA A 8 -8.39 -22.45 -17.35
C ALA A 8 -8.35 -20.92 -17.16
N ILE A 9 -7.41 -20.25 -17.81
CA ILE A 9 -7.63 -18.91 -18.30
C ILE A 9 -7.51 -18.96 -19.84
N ALA A 10 -8.42 -19.67 -20.46
CA ALA A 10 -8.56 -19.70 -21.91
C ALA A 10 -9.93 -19.20 -22.37
N ALA A 11 -10.69 -18.52 -21.52
CA ALA A 11 -12.08 -18.14 -21.84
C ALA A 11 -12.37 -16.62 -21.78
N CYS A 12 -11.39 -15.74 -21.57
CA CYS A 12 -11.64 -14.29 -21.58
C CYS A 12 -11.06 -13.54 -22.78
N ALA A 13 -10.49 -14.23 -23.75
CA ALA A 13 -9.97 -13.59 -24.97
C ALA A 13 -11.02 -13.27 -26.04
N ALA A 14 -12.30 -13.61 -25.82
CA ALA A 14 -13.35 -13.44 -26.82
C ALA A 14 -14.36 -12.30 -26.54
N ALA A 15 -14.21 -11.55 -25.44
CA ALA A 15 -15.20 -10.52 -25.07
C ALA A 15 -14.74 -9.07 -25.29
N LEU A 16 -13.55 -8.83 -25.83
CA LEU A 16 -13.05 -7.46 -26.12
C LEU A 16 -13.16 -7.05 -27.59
N ALA A 17 -13.82 -7.84 -28.41
CA ALA A 17 -13.94 -7.56 -29.84
C ALA A 17 -15.21 -6.77 -30.24
N VAL A 18 -15.99 -6.25 -29.29
CA VAL A 18 -17.20 -5.48 -29.61
C VAL A 18 -17.20 -4.16 -28.85
N SER A 19 -16.29 -3.28 -29.21
CA SER A 19 -16.46 -1.85 -29.03
C SER A 19 -15.73 -1.11 -30.15
N CYS A 20 -16.03 -1.45 -31.38
CA CYS A 20 -15.74 -0.61 -32.52
C CYS A 20 -16.87 0.42 -32.63
N ASN A 21 -16.81 1.47 -31.85
CA ASN A 21 -17.58 2.66 -32.15
C ASN A 21 -16.59 3.76 -32.56
N SER A 22 -16.46 3.91 -33.86
CA SER A 22 -16.03 5.06 -34.68
C SER A 22 -15.46 6.31 -33.97
N SER A 23 -14.36 6.16 -33.28
CA SER A 23 -13.35 7.20 -33.20
C SER A 23 -12.13 6.67 -33.96
N LYS A 24 -11.56 7.47 -34.86
CA LYS A 24 -10.31 7.17 -35.57
C LYS A 24 -9.19 7.11 -34.52
N GLY A 25 -9.13 6.01 -33.76
CA GLY A 25 -8.05 5.73 -32.83
C GLY A 25 -6.79 5.46 -33.62
N VAL A 26 -5.70 6.07 -33.24
CA VAL A 26 -4.38 5.73 -33.76
C VAL A 26 -4.13 4.25 -33.39
N ALA A 27 -3.81 3.41 -34.38
CA ALA A 27 -3.39 2.04 -34.12
C ALA A 27 -2.08 2.07 -33.32
N VAL A 28 -2.09 1.50 -32.11
CA VAL A 28 -0.90 1.38 -31.27
C VAL A 28 -0.32 -0.01 -31.49
N GLU A 29 0.89 -0.07 -32.03
CA GLU A 29 1.65 -1.32 -32.21
C GLU A 29 2.45 -1.63 -30.93
N ALA A 30 1.77 -1.78 -29.80
CA ALA A 30 2.39 -2.17 -28.55
C ALA A 30 1.43 -3.02 -27.72
N ASP A 31 1.97 -4.02 -27.06
CA ASP A 31 1.21 -4.86 -26.16
C ASP A 31 0.99 -4.16 -24.81
N LEU A 32 -0.19 -4.31 -24.26
CA LEU A 32 -0.46 -3.93 -22.88
C LEU A 32 0.15 -4.98 -21.93
N PRO A 33 0.51 -4.59 -20.70
CA PRO A 33 0.92 -5.54 -19.67
C PRO A 33 -0.14 -6.63 -19.48
N THR A 34 0.32 -7.87 -19.40
CA THR A 34 -0.55 -9.01 -19.09
C THR A 34 -0.98 -9.00 -17.63
N ALA A 35 -2.03 -9.75 -17.29
CA ALA A 35 -2.46 -9.92 -15.91
C ALA A 35 -1.33 -10.48 -15.03
N ALA A 36 -0.54 -11.45 -15.53
CA ALA A 36 0.57 -12.02 -14.78
C ALA A 36 1.70 -11.02 -14.51
N GLU A 37 1.97 -10.13 -15.44
CA GLU A 37 2.94 -9.03 -15.26
C GLU A 37 2.40 -8.02 -14.24
N THR A 38 1.13 -7.67 -14.31
CA THR A 38 0.47 -6.80 -13.35
C THR A 38 0.51 -7.38 -11.95
N ASP A 39 0.22 -8.68 -11.79
CA ASP A 39 0.28 -9.38 -10.50
C ASP A 39 1.70 -9.38 -9.93
N SER A 40 2.70 -9.64 -10.77
CA SER A 40 4.11 -9.64 -10.39
C SER A 40 4.57 -8.26 -9.91
N VAL A 41 4.21 -7.20 -10.63
CA VAL A 41 4.53 -5.81 -10.27
C VAL A 41 3.82 -5.44 -8.97
N SER A 42 2.55 -5.78 -8.83
CA SER A 42 1.77 -5.50 -7.61
C SER A 42 2.39 -6.18 -6.39
N TYR A 43 2.80 -7.45 -6.52
CA TYR A 43 3.50 -8.16 -5.45
C TYR A 43 4.82 -7.48 -5.06
N LEU A 44 5.64 -7.09 -6.04
CA LEU A 44 6.93 -6.44 -5.79
C LEU A 44 6.77 -5.04 -5.15
N ILE A 45 5.75 -4.29 -5.51
CA ILE A 45 5.39 -3.03 -4.83
C ILE A 45 5.09 -3.32 -3.36
N GLY A 46 4.30 -4.35 -3.07
CA GLY A 46 4.00 -4.79 -1.71
C GLY A 46 5.24 -5.19 -0.92
N VAL A 47 6.16 -5.95 -1.52
CA VAL A 47 7.44 -6.34 -0.89
C VAL A 47 8.29 -5.11 -0.55
N ASN A 48 8.41 -4.16 -1.47
CA ASN A 48 9.16 -2.93 -1.23
C ASN A 48 8.53 -2.10 -0.10
N PHE A 49 7.21 -2.01 -0.08
CA PHE A 49 6.51 -1.30 0.98
C PHE A 49 6.67 -1.99 2.35
N GLY A 50 6.58 -3.32 2.38
CA GLY A 50 6.88 -4.12 3.57
C GLY A 50 8.30 -3.90 4.09
N SER A 51 9.28 -3.83 3.18
CA SER A 51 10.67 -3.49 3.52
C SER A 51 10.79 -2.09 4.14
N PHE A 52 10.10 -1.11 3.59
CA PHE A 52 10.03 0.24 4.13
C PHE A 52 9.46 0.24 5.56
N LEU A 53 8.34 -0.43 5.78
CA LEU A 53 7.72 -0.52 7.11
C LEU A 53 8.66 -1.15 8.13
N LYS A 54 9.30 -2.25 7.76
CA LYS A 54 10.25 -2.97 8.62
C LYS A 54 11.49 -2.13 8.91
N GLY A 55 12.06 -1.50 7.90
CA GLY A 55 13.26 -0.67 8.03
C GLY A 55 13.06 0.59 8.88
N ASN A 56 11.84 1.11 8.93
CA ASN A 56 11.50 2.30 9.73
C ASN A 56 10.87 1.97 11.10
N GLY A 57 10.90 0.72 11.54
CA GLY A 57 10.43 0.33 12.86
C GLY A 57 8.91 0.28 13.02
N PHE A 58 8.17 0.16 11.93
CA PHE A 58 6.71 0.00 11.95
C PHE A 58 6.23 -1.43 12.10
N ALA A 59 7.14 -2.40 12.05
CA ALA A 59 6.86 -3.83 12.16
C ALA A 59 7.55 -4.46 13.38
N ASP A 60 7.72 -3.71 14.44
CA ASP A 60 8.22 -4.22 15.72
C ASP A 60 7.05 -4.51 16.68
N ASN A 61 7.31 -5.30 17.73
CA ASN A 61 6.29 -5.73 18.70
C ASN A 61 5.71 -4.59 19.56
N LEU A 62 6.11 -3.34 19.35
CA LEU A 62 5.69 -2.17 20.11
C LEU A 62 4.64 -1.32 19.37
N GLY A 63 3.81 -1.92 18.60
CA GLY A 63 2.79 -1.27 17.80
C GLY A 63 2.91 -1.71 16.35
N GLU A 64 2.38 -2.89 16.08
CA GLU A 64 2.31 -3.41 14.72
C GLU A 64 1.36 -2.58 13.88
N ILE A 65 1.70 -2.42 12.61
CA ILE A 65 0.83 -1.76 11.65
C ILE A 65 -0.46 -2.57 11.47
N ASN A 66 -1.58 -1.89 11.58
CA ASN A 66 -2.86 -2.47 11.22
C ASN A 66 -2.97 -2.56 9.70
N MET A 67 -2.80 -3.78 9.18
CA MET A 67 -2.80 -4.03 7.73
C MET A 67 -4.15 -3.73 7.06
N ALA A 68 -5.25 -3.83 7.79
CA ALA A 68 -6.57 -3.50 7.25
C ALA A 68 -6.71 -1.97 7.05
N GLU A 69 -6.29 -1.18 8.03
CA GLU A 69 -6.27 0.28 7.92
C GLU A 69 -5.27 0.76 6.87
N LEU A 70 -4.10 0.13 6.79
CA LEU A 70 -3.13 0.42 5.75
C LEU A 70 -3.70 0.21 4.35
N LYS A 71 -4.33 -0.93 4.13
CA LYS A 71 -4.99 -1.25 2.86
C LYS A 71 -6.10 -0.25 2.54
N LYS A 72 -6.93 0.10 3.54
CA LYS A 72 -7.99 1.09 3.40
C LYS A 72 -7.42 2.44 2.96
N GLY A 73 -6.39 2.94 3.65
CA GLY A 73 -5.77 4.22 3.29
C GLY A 73 -5.18 4.23 1.87
N MET A 74 -4.59 3.12 1.43
CA MET A 74 -4.12 2.99 0.05
C MET A 74 -5.28 3.04 -0.96
N GLN A 75 -6.38 2.36 -0.68
CA GLN A 75 -7.57 2.37 -1.53
C GLN A 75 -8.20 3.76 -1.59
N ASP A 76 -8.39 4.39 -0.43
CA ASP A 76 -8.93 5.74 -0.33
C ASP A 76 -8.12 6.73 -1.19
N TYR A 77 -6.78 6.63 -1.17
CA TYR A 77 -5.94 7.48 -1.99
C TYR A 77 -6.05 7.21 -3.49
N LEU A 78 -6.15 5.95 -3.89
CA LEU A 78 -6.31 5.56 -5.29
C LEU A 78 -7.67 5.97 -5.87
N GLU A 79 -8.68 6.08 -5.03
CA GLU A 79 -10.04 6.48 -5.40
C GLU A 79 -10.27 8.01 -5.26
N ALA A 80 -9.36 8.73 -4.60
CA ALA A 80 -9.49 10.16 -4.40
C ALA A 80 -9.40 10.94 -5.72
N GLU A 81 -10.25 11.94 -5.86
CA GLU A 81 -10.34 12.77 -7.06
C GLU A 81 -9.69 14.14 -6.83
N GLY A 82 -9.23 14.75 -7.91
CA GLY A 82 -8.64 16.08 -7.88
C GLY A 82 -7.13 16.05 -7.64
N SER A 83 -6.59 17.23 -7.38
CA SER A 83 -5.14 17.41 -7.17
C SER A 83 -4.78 17.39 -5.70
N PRO A 84 -3.70 16.66 -5.30
CA PRO A 84 -3.18 16.72 -3.93
C PRO A 84 -2.80 18.14 -3.45
N TYR A 85 -2.70 19.08 -4.35
CA TYR A 85 -2.43 20.49 -4.03
C TYR A 85 -3.68 21.33 -3.76
N ASP A 86 -4.87 20.77 -4.01
CA ASP A 86 -6.12 21.45 -3.75
C ASP A 86 -6.44 21.42 -2.25
N PRO A 87 -6.89 22.56 -1.67
CA PRO A 87 -7.20 22.62 -0.24
C PRO A 87 -8.27 21.62 0.23
N GLU A 88 -9.19 21.26 -0.67
CA GLU A 88 -10.29 20.32 -0.39
C GLU A 88 -9.88 18.85 -0.50
N PHE A 89 -8.69 18.55 -1.06
CA PHE A 89 -8.27 17.19 -1.32
C PHE A 89 -8.22 16.34 -0.04
N GLY A 90 -7.71 16.92 1.05
CA GLY A 90 -7.59 16.26 2.34
C GLY A 90 -8.93 15.86 2.98
N ALA A 91 -10.02 16.55 2.64
CA ALA A 91 -11.35 16.29 3.19
C ALA A 91 -11.97 14.95 2.72
N GLN A 92 -11.40 14.30 1.72
CA GLN A 92 -11.84 13.00 1.20
C GLN A 92 -11.40 11.82 2.08
N PHE A 93 -10.49 12.05 3.03
CA PHE A 93 -9.89 11.00 3.86
C PHE A 93 -10.44 11.03 5.28
N ASP A 94 -10.45 9.89 5.94
CA ASP A 94 -10.84 9.78 7.37
C ASP A 94 -9.91 10.61 8.27
N ILE A 95 -8.64 10.75 7.86
CA ILE A 95 -7.64 11.60 8.50
C ILE A 95 -6.97 12.41 7.39
N ASP A 96 -6.93 13.73 7.53
CA ASP A 96 -6.28 14.59 6.56
C ASP A 96 -4.79 14.19 6.41
N PRO A 97 -4.32 13.88 5.19
CA PRO A 97 -2.92 13.53 4.94
C PRO A 97 -1.92 14.59 5.42
N ASN A 98 -2.32 15.85 5.52
CA ASN A 98 -1.48 16.94 6.06
C ASN A 98 -1.17 16.77 7.56
N GLU A 99 -1.97 16.00 8.29
CA GLU A 99 -1.72 15.65 9.70
C GLU A 99 -0.67 14.54 9.87
N MET A 100 -0.23 13.90 8.79
CA MET A 100 0.68 12.76 8.81
C MET A 100 1.93 13.02 9.65
N GLY A 101 2.60 14.14 9.44
CA GLY A 101 3.84 14.47 10.16
C GLY A 101 3.62 14.55 11.66
N ARG A 102 2.56 15.19 12.11
CA ARG A 102 2.24 15.33 13.53
C ARG A 102 1.91 13.99 14.17
N ILE A 103 1.04 13.21 13.53
CA ILE A 103 0.59 11.90 14.03
C ILE A 103 1.75 10.91 14.07
N LEU A 104 2.52 10.84 12.99
CA LEU A 104 3.67 9.95 12.86
C LEU A 104 4.76 10.26 13.90
N ASN A 105 5.11 11.53 14.05
CA ASN A 105 6.08 11.95 15.06
C ASN A 105 5.63 11.62 16.49
N GLY A 106 4.35 11.81 16.78
CA GLY A 106 3.77 11.42 18.07
C GLY A 106 3.85 9.92 18.33
N PHE A 107 3.55 9.10 17.33
CA PHE A 107 3.65 7.66 17.40
C PHE A 107 5.09 7.18 17.63
N ILE A 108 6.04 7.66 16.85
CA ILE A 108 7.47 7.32 16.97
C ILE A 108 8.01 7.76 18.33
N SER A 109 7.68 8.96 18.79
CA SER A 109 8.09 9.49 20.08
C SER A 109 7.60 8.63 21.25
N LYS A 110 6.35 8.16 21.21
CA LYS A 110 5.82 7.24 22.23
C LYS A 110 6.58 5.92 22.27
N LYS A 111 6.90 5.34 21.11
CA LYS A 111 7.69 4.11 21.02
C LYS A 111 9.09 4.29 21.60
N GLN A 112 9.76 5.39 21.28
CA GLN A 112 11.10 5.71 21.79
C GLN A 112 11.07 5.91 23.31
N SER A 113 10.09 6.65 23.83
CA SER A 113 9.92 6.87 25.27
C SER A 113 9.68 5.56 26.02
N TYR A 114 8.86 4.67 25.46
CA TYR A 114 8.63 3.36 26.04
C TYR A 114 9.91 2.52 26.08
N LYS A 115 10.68 2.47 24.98
CA LYS A 115 11.96 1.74 24.92
C LYS A 115 12.96 2.27 25.95
N ALA A 116 13.06 3.59 26.08
CA ALA A 116 13.93 4.22 27.06
C ALA A 116 13.53 3.88 28.51
N ALA A 117 12.23 3.95 28.82
CA ALA A 117 11.70 3.60 30.14
C ALA A 117 11.93 2.12 30.48
N LYS A 118 11.71 1.22 29.50
CA LYS A 118 11.96 -0.21 29.64
C LYS A 118 13.44 -0.51 29.93
N ASN A 119 14.35 0.06 29.14
CA ASN A 119 15.79 -0.12 29.33
C ASN A 119 16.25 0.39 30.71
N LEU A 120 15.70 1.52 31.17
CA LEU A 120 15.99 2.05 32.50
C LEU A 120 15.51 1.11 33.62
N ALA A 121 14.31 0.56 33.48
CA ALA A 121 13.75 -0.38 34.45
C ALA A 121 14.57 -1.68 34.51
N GLU A 122 14.94 -2.24 33.35
CA GLU A 122 15.80 -3.43 33.24
C GLU A 122 17.19 -3.16 33.82
N GLY A 123 17.80 -2.01 33.52
CA GLY A 123 19.08 -1.62 34.09
C GLY A 123 19.07 -1.51 35.62
N LYS A 124 18.00 -0.99 36.19
CA LYS A 124 17.84 -0.94 37.67
C LYS A 124 17.66 -2.30 38.31
N ALA A 125 17.07 -3.25 37.59
CA ALA A 125 16.90 -4.63 38.10
C ALA A 125 18.22 -5.39 38.20
N PHE A 126 19.29 -4.95 37.53
CA PHE A 126 20.64 -5.54 37.60
C PHE A 126 21.53 -4.92 38.70
N LEU A 127 21.09 -3.87 39.35
CA LEU A 127 21.80 -3.22 40.44
C LEU A 127 21.32 -3.75 41.79
#